data_048fa78de7dc2fcf18f995d091927750
#
_entry.id   048fa78de7dc2fcf18f995d091927750
#
_cell.length_a   1.000
_cell.length_b   1.000
_cell.length_c   1.000
_cell.angle_alpha   90.00
_cell.angle_beta   90.00
_cell.angle_gamma   90.00
#
_symmetry.space_group_name_H-M   'P 1'
#
loop_
_entity.id
_entity.type
_entity.pdbx_description
1 polymer ?
#
loop_
_entity_poly.entity_id
_entity_poly.type
_entity_poly.pdbx_seq_one_letter_code
_entity_poly.pdbx_strand_id
1 'polypeptide(L)'
;AENKRIMLGLISKGIVIGILVSAPMGPIGMLCIQRTLNKGRWHGLVTGLGAALSDVIYAALTCLGMGVVVNFVEANQAPLQLMGSIVLGLFGYYIYQSNPVKNLKKQREKKLSFTQDFITAFLLTFSNVLIVLLYIGLFARFGFVLPDHSVWMLLGGIACIGLGAVLWWFGITYIVAKLKKWFNVRGIWLLNRIVGTVIIILAIVGVLSVLLTSYFHLPLLQIYN
;
A
#
# COMPACT_ATOMS: atom_id res chain seq x y z
N ALA A 1 -16.80 -12.62 -21.51
CA ALA A 1 -17.11 -12.84 -20.08
C ALA A 1 -15.83 -12.87 -19.25
N GLU A 2 -14.74 -13.48 -19.72
CA GLU A 2 -13.46 -13.66 -19.05
C GLU A 2 -12.73 -12.34 -18.80
N ASN A 3 -12.56 -11.50 -19.83
CA ASN A 3 -11.96 -10.17 -19.70
C ASN A 3 -12.67 -9.27 -18.67
N LYS A 4 -13.99 -9.42 -18.54
CA LYS A 4 -14.76 -8.65 -17.54
C LYS A 4 -14.44 -9.13 -16.11
N ARG A 5 -14.24 -10.42 -15.89
CA ARG A 5 -13.85 -10.97 -14.59
C ARG A 5 -12.43 -10.56 -14.19
N ILE A 6 -11.49 -10.63 -15.15
CA ILE A 6 -10.11 -10.18 -14.93
C ILE A 6 -10.09 -8.69 -14.56
N MET A 7 -10.82 -7.84 -15.29
CA MET A 7 -10.89 -6.41 -15.03
C MET A 7 -11.51 -6.11 -13.65
N LEU A 8 -12.60 -6.77 -13.27
CA LEU A 8 -13.20 -6.62 -11.93
C LEU A 8 -12.24 -7.07 -10.83
N GLY A 9 -11.48 -8.14 -11.08
CA GLY A 9 -10.42 -8.59 -10.19
C GLY A 9 -9.33 -7.54 -9.99
N LEU A 10 -8.85 -6.91 -11.08
CA LEU A 10 -7.84 -5.86 -11.03
C LEU A 10 -8.35 -4.59 -10.30
N ILE A 11 -9.60 -4.21 -10.52
CA ILE A 11 -10.23 -3.08 -9.83
C ILE A 11 -10.21 -3.30 -8.31
N SER A 12 -10.72 -4.44 -7.86
CA SER A 12 -10.77 -4.76 -6.43
C SER A 12 -9.38 -4.86 -5.81
N LYS A 13 -8.44 -5.56 -6.47
CA LYS A 13 -7.05 -5.66 -6.05
C LYS A 13 -6.39 -4.27 -5.98
N GLY A 14 -6.58 -3.43 -7.01
CA GLY A 14 -6.04 -2.09 -7.06
C GLY A 14 -6.50 -1.23 -5.88
N ILE A 15 -7.81 -1.19 -5.59
CA ILE A 15 -8.35 -0.43 -4.46
C ILE A 15 -7.76 -0.93 -3.14
N VAL A 16 -7.71 -2.26 -2.92
CA VAL A 16 -7.15 -2.85 -1.70
C VAL A 16 -5.67 -2.50 -1.56
N ILE A 17 -4.89 -2.64 -2.64
CA ILE A 17 -3.46 -2.28 -2.64
C ILE A 17 -3.27 -0.80 -2.29
N GLY A 18 -4.05 0.11 -2.91
CA GLY A 18 -3.98 1.54 -2.64
C GLY A 18 -4.27 1.88 -1.18
N ILE A 19 -5.26 1.23 -0.57
CA ILE A 19 -5.55 1.38 0.86
C ILE A 19 -4.40 0.83 1.70
N LEU A 20 -3.89 -0.37 1.42
CA LEU A 20 -2.84 -1.02 2.20
C LEU A 20 -1.51 -0.25 2.17
N VAL A 21 -1.17 0.38 1.04
CA VAL A 21 0.05 1.19 0.91
C VAL A 21 -0.09 2.51 1.67
N SER A 22 -1.26 3.15 1.60
CA SER A 22 -1.51 4.46 2.24
C SER A 22 -1.86 4.35 3.74
N ALA A 23 -2.31 3.18 4.21
CA ALA A 23 -2.77 2.98 5.59
C ALA A 23 -1.67 3.12 6.67
N PRO A 24 -0.41 2.73 6.44
CA PRO A 24 0.63 2.90 7.44
C PRO A 24 0.84 4.36 7.83
N MET A 25 0.64 4.67 9.12
CA MET A 25 0.82 6.01 9.65
C MET A 25 2.30 6.32 9.92
N GLY A 26 3.09 6.36 8.85
CA GLY A 26 4.46 6.87 8.88
C GLY A 26 4.52 8.39 9.01
N PRO A 27 5.66 9.02 8.67
CA PRO A 27 5.84 10.48 8.75
C PRO A 27 4.76 11.27 8.01
N ILE A 28 4.31 10.77 6.85
CA ILE A 28 3.26 11.39 6.03
C ILE A 28 1.90 11.32 6.71
N GLY A 29 1.53 10.17 7.27
CA GLY A 29 0.27 10.04 8.01
C GLY A 29 0.22 11.00 9.18
N MET A 30 1.33 11.14 9.90
CA MET A 30 1.46 12.11 11.00
C MET A 30 1.29 13.55 10.51
N LEU A 31 1.95 13.92 9.40
CA LEU A 31 1.85 15.24 8.80
C LEU A 31 0.41 15.54 8.35
N CYS A 32 -0.24 14.57 7.72
CA CYS A 32 -1.65 14.67 7.32
C CYS A 32 -2.57 14.91 8.51
N ILE A 33 -2.41 14.13 9.59
CA ILE A 33 -3.19 14.29 10.81
C ILE A 33 -2.94 15.65 11.45
N GLN A 34 -1.68 16.06 11.60
CA GLN A 34 -1.32 17.38 12.18
C GLN A 34 -1.96 18.52 11.38
N ARG A 35 -1.87 18.48 10.06
CA ARG A 35 -2.48 19.50 9.19
C ARG A 35 -4.01 19.48 9.29
N THR A 36 -4.62 18.30 9.36
CA THR A 36 -6.06 18.18 9.59
C THR A 36 -6.49 18.82 10.90
N LEU A 37 -5.75 18.58 11.98
CA LEU A 37 -6.06 19.09 13.31
C LEU A 37 -5.81 20.59 13.45
N ASN A 38 -4.70 21.10 12.86
CA ASN A 38 -4.23 22.47 13.07
C ASN A 38 -4.79 23.44 12.02
N LYS A 39 -4.92 23.01 10.75
CA LYS A 39 -5.32 23.88 9.63
C LYS A 39 -6.69 23.52 9.05
N GLY A 40 -7.23 22.35 9.41
CA GLY A 40 -8.51 21.87 8.93
C GLY A 40 -8.40 20.72 7.94
N ARG A 41 -9.53 20.04 7.72
CA ARG A 41 -9.65 18.82 6.93
C ARG A 41 -9.05 18.92 5.51
N TRP A 42 -9.28 20.04 4.84
CA TRP A 42 -8.83 20.21 3.46
C TRP A 42 -7.31 20.27 3.31
N HIS A 43 -6.61 20.86 4.27
CA HIS A 43 -5.13 20.84 4.32
C HIS A 43 -4.59 19.42 4.51
N GLY A 44 -5.24 18.63 5.37
CA GLY A 44 -4.91 17.20 5.51
C GLY A 44 -5.19 16.42 4.25
N LEU A 45 -6.35 16.62 3.61
CA LEU A 45 -6.71 15.93 2.37
C LEU A 45 -5.71 16.24 1.25
N VAL A 46 -5.37 17.50 1.04
CA VAL A 46 -4.38 17.91 0.03
C VAL A 46 -3.00 17.29 0.31
N THR A 47 -2.62 17.19 1.58
CA THR A 47 -1.42 16.43 1.99
C THR A 47 -1.53 14.96 1.56
N GLY A 48 -2.65 14.31 1.84
CA GLY A 48 -2.91 12.93 1.41
C GLY A 48 -2.91 12.75 -0.11
N LEU A 49 -3.46 13.71 -0.87
CA LEU A 49 -3.43 13.67 -2.33
C LEU A 49 -2.01 13.78 -2.89
N GLY A 50 -1.12 14.57 -2.27
CA GLY A 50 0.29 14.60 -2.63
C GLY A 50 0.97 13.25 -2.43
N ALA A 51 0.70 12.58 -1.31
CA ALA A 51 1.17 11.22 -1.05
C ALA A 51 0.60 10.22 -2.07
N ALA A 52 -0.71 10.24 -2.32
CA ALA A 52 -1.37 9.36 -3.27
C ALA A 52 -0.81 9.47 -4.69
N LEU A 53 -0.43 10.68 -5.13
CA LEU A 53 0.22 10.85 -6.44
C LEU A 53 1.59 10.15 -6.47
N SER A 54 2.40 10.25 -5.41
CA SER A 54 3.65 9.50 -5.30
C SER A 54 3.42 8.00 -5.34
N ASP A 55 2.40 7.51 -4.64
CA ASP A 55 2.02 6.10 -4.61
C ASP A 55 1.66 5.60 -6.02
N VAL A 56 0.87 6.37 -6.79
CA VAL A 56 0.53 6.04 -8.18
C VAL A 56 1.76 5.97 -9.07
N ILE A 57 2.71 6.91 -8.92
CA ILE A 57 3.96 6.89 -9.68
C ILE A 57 4.78 5.65 -9.33
N TYR A 58 4.93 5.32 -8.06
CA TYR A 58 5.63 4.10 -7.63
C TYR A 58 4.93 2.83 -8.11
N ALA A 59 3.61 2.78 -8.07
CA ALA A 59 2.84 1.67 -8.63
C ALA A 59 3.11 1.49 -10.12
N ALA A 60 3.11 2.60 -10.90
CA ALA A 60 3.40 2.58 -12.33
C ALA A 60 4.85 2.12 -12.61
N LEU A 61 5.84 2.67 -11.92
CA LEU A 61 7.25 2.29 -12.06
C LEU A 61 7.46 0.81 -11.72
N THR A 62 6.86 0.33 -10.64
CA THR A 62 6.95 -1.08 -10.23
C THR A 62 6.27 -1.98 -11.26
N CYS A 63 5.10 -1.60 -11.76
CA CYS A 63 4.37 -2.33 -12.77
C CYS A 63 5.18 -2.45 -14.07
N LEU A 64 5.80 -1.36 -14.53
CA LEU A 64 6.67 -1.36 -15.72
C LEU A 64 7.91 -2.22 -15.50
N GLY A 65 8.54 -2.13 -14.32
CA GLY A 65 9.68 -2.98 -13.97
C GLY A 65 9.34 -4.46 -13.96
N MET A 66 8.19 -4.84 -13.41
CA MET A 66 7.71 -6.23 -13.44
C MET A 66 7.33 -6.68 -14.85
N GLY A 67 6.79 -5.80 -15.70
CA GLY A 67 6.42 -6.11 -17.08
C GLY A 67 7.61 -6.53 -17.95
N VAL A 68 8.81 -6.00 -17.70
CA VAL A 68 10.03 -6.38 -18.41
C VAL A 68 10.47 -7.81 -18.10
N VAL A 69 10.11 -8.34 -16.94
CA VAL A 69 10.51 -9.67 -16.45
C VAL A 69 9.32 -10.66 -16.36
N VAL A 70 8.26 -10.42 -17.11
CA VAL A 70 7.02 -11.22 -17.02
C VAL A 70 7.31 -12.71 -17.19
N ASN A 71 8.08 -13.13 -18.20
CA ASN A 71 8.43 -14.54 -18.41
C ASN A 71 9.18 -15.14 -17.20
N PHE A 72 10.04 -14.36 -16.55
CA PHE A 72 10.72 -14.77 -15.33
C PHE A 72 9.74 -14.89 -14.16
N VAL A 73 8.78 -13.97 -14.07
CA VAL A 73 7.73 -13.99 -13.03
C VAL A 73 6.84 -15.21 -13.18
N GLU A 74 6.45 -15.58 -14.41
CA GLU A 74 5.66 -16.79 -14.69
C GLU A 74 6.39 -18.05 -14.27
N ALA A 75 7.65 -18.19 -14.70
CA ALA A 75 8.47 -19.36 -14.37
C ALA A 75 8.76 -19.49 -12.88
N ASN A 76 8.65 -18.39 -12.11
CA ASN A 76 9.05 -18.33 -10.69
C ASN A 76 7.93 -17.80 -9.79
N GLN A 77 6.66 -18.05 -10.09
CA GLN A 77 5.54 -17.52 -9.31
C GLN A 77 5.59 -17.90 -7.83
N ALA A 78 5.81 -19.16 -7.50
CA ALA A 78 5.84 -19.63 -6.12
C ALA A 78 6.99 -19.01 -5.29
N PRO A 79 8.27 -19.00 -5.76
CA PRO A 79 9.34 -18.27 -5.08
C PRO A 79 9.07 -16.79 -4.92
N LEU A 80 8.54 -16.12 -5.96
CA LEU A 80 8.26 -14.69 -5.90
C LEU A 80 7.12 -14.35 -4.95
N GLN A 81 6.05 -15.15 -4.90
CA GLN A 81 4.97 -15.00 -3.92
C GLN A 81 5.47 -15.22 -2.50
N LEU A 82 6.35 -16.19 -2.29
CA LEU A 82 6.97 -16.42 -0.98
C LEU A 82 7.83 -15.24 -0.56
N MET A 83 8.72 -14.77 -1.44
CA MET A 83 9.54 -13.57 -1.19
C MET A 83 8.68 -12.33 -0.92
N GLY A 84 7.65 -12.09 -1.73
CA GLY A 84 6.71 -10.99 -1.54
C GLY A 84 6.01 -11.06 -0.18
N SER A 85 5.59 -12.25 0.23
CA SER A 85 4.96 -12.47 1.54
C SER A 85 5.94 -12.21 2.70
N ILE A 86 7.21 -12.62 2.57
CA ILE A 86 8.25 -12.32 3.57
C ILE A 86 8.47 -10.81 3.67
N VAL A 87 8.62 -10.11 2.54
CA VAL A 87 8.80 -8.64 2.50
C VAL A 87 7.61 -7.95 3.17
N LEU A 88 6.38 -8.37 2.86
CA LEU A 88 5.17 -7.86 3.52
C LEU A 88 5.18 -8.10 5.02
N GLY A 89 5.60 -9.28 5.46
CA GLY A 89 5.72 -9.62 6.89
C GLY A 89 6.71 -8.70 7.61
N LEU A 90 7.89 -8.49 7.05
CA LEU A 90 8.90 -7.57 7.59
C LEU A 90 8.38 -6.13 7.63
N PHE A 91 7.70 -5.69 6.59
CA PHE A 91 7.13 -4.35 6.52
C PHE A 91 5.97 -4.18 7.52
N GLY A 92 5.09 -5.17 7.63
CA GLY A 92 4.03 -5.19 8.64
C GLY A 92 4.57 -5.12 10.07
N TYR A 93 5.65 -5.85 10.36
CA TYR A 93 6.34 -5.80 11.64
C TYR A 93 6.98 -4.44 11.92
N TYR A 94 7.61 -3.84 10.90
CA TYR A 94 8.15 -2.48 11.00
C TYR A 94 7.06 -1.45 11.35
N ILE A 95 5.89 -1.52 10.69
CA ILE A 95 4.75 -0.65 10.97
C ILE A 95 4.21 -0.91 12.37
N TYR A 96 4.06 -2.17 12.77
CA TYR A 96 3.58 -2.56 14.09
C TYR A 96 4.45 -1.99 15.22
N GLN A 97 5.77 -1.97 15.04
CA GLN A 97 6.71 -1.39 16.01
C GLN A 97 6.84 0.13 15.91
N SER A 98 6.39 0.74 14.82
CA SER A 98 6.54 2.17 14.60
C SER A 98 5.86 2.98 15.71
N ASN A 99 6.66 3.79 16.40
CA ASN A 99 6.17 4.69 17.45
C ASN A 99 6.03 6.10 16.90
N PRO A 100 4.80 6.60 16.68
CA PRO A 100 4.57 7.90 16.09
C PRO A 100 5.00 9.07 17.01
N VAL A 101 5.22 8.80 18.29
CA VAL A 101 5.51 9.85 19.30
C VAL A 101 6.84 10.57 19.04
N LYS A 102 7.84 9.86 18.50
CA LYS A 102 9.18 10.44 18.28
C LYS A 102 9.18 11.61 17.29
N ASN A 103 8.20 11.67 16.39
CA ASN A 103 8.16 12.65 15.29
C ASN A 103 7.30 13.89 15.60
N LEU A 104 6.52 13.89 16.69
CA LEU A 104 5.59 14.98 17.01
C LEU A 104 6.24 16.27 17.54
N LYS A 105 7.48 16.22 18.01
CA LYS A 105 8.09 17.34 18.77
C LYS A 105 8.70 18.46 17.94
N LYS A 106 8.71 18.43 16.59
CA LYS A 106 9.63 19.30 15.84
C LYS A 106 9.09 20.17 14.71
N GLN A 107 7.80 20.33 14.51
CA GLN A 107 7.35 21.32 13.50
C GLN A 107 6.42 22.37 14.08
N ARG A 108 6.99 23.55 14.39
CA ARG A 108 6.25 24.82 14.42
C ARG A 108 5.78 25.05 12.97
N GLU A 109 4.51 24.77 12.70
CA GLU A 109 3.95 24.88 11.36
C GLU A 109 3.86 26.35 10.94
N LYS A 110 4.69 26.73 9.95
CA LYS A 110 4.41 27.90 9.11
C LYS A 110 3.03 27.69 8.46
N LYS A 111 2.25 28.78 8.29
CA LYS A 111 1.03 28.76 7.50
C LYS A 111 1.38 28.43 6.06
N LEU A 112 1.47 27.14 5.71
CA LEU A 112 1.71 26.69 4.36
C LEU A 112 0.41 26.79 3.54
N SER A 113 0.53 27.09 2.24
CA SER A 113 -0.59 27.05 1.31
C SER A 113 -0.95 25.60 0.95
N PHE A 114 -2.11 25.37 0.32
CA PHE A 114 -2.49 24.04 -0.18
C PHE A 114 -1.44 23.46 -1.12
N THR A 115 -0.87 24.28 -2.02
CA THR A 115 0.19 23.86 -2.94
C THR A 115 1.43 23.37 -2.17
N GLN A 116 1.84 24.10 -1.13
CA GLN A 116 2.98 23.69 -0.30
C GLN A 116 2.68 22.42 0.48
N ASP A 117 1.44 22.24 0.96
CA ASP A 117 1.00 21.04 1.65
C ASP A 117 1.06 19.81 0.71
N PHE A 118 0.64 19.98 -0.55
CA PHE A 118 0.72 18.95 -1.58
C PHE A 118 2.16 18.60 -1.93
N ILE A 119 2.96 19.60 -2.31
CA ILE A 119 4.35 19.39 -2.78
C ILE A 119 5.21 18.77 -1.67
N THR A 120 5.11 19.25 -0.45
CA THR A 120 5.89 18.69 0.67
C THR A 120 5.53 17.25 0.96
N ALA A 121 4.25 16.88 0.89
CA ALA A 121 3.81 15.51 1.07
C ALA A 121 4.25 14.62 -0.09
N PHE A 122 4.10 15.09 -1.33
CA PHE A 122 4.56 14.41 -2.52
C PHE A 122 6.06 14.10 -2.42
N LEU A 123 6.90 15.11 -2.20
CA LEU A 123 8.36 14.94 -2.12
C LEU A 123 8.77 14.03 -0.97
N LEU A 124 8.13 14.16 0.20
CA LEU A 124 8.44 13.34 1.36
C LEU A 124 8.07 11.87 1.14
N THR A 125 6.93 11.59 0.48
CA THR A 125 6.54 10.22 0.10
C THR A 125 7.44 9.70 -1.00
N PHE A 126 7.72 10.52 -2.01
CA PHE A 126 8.57 10.15 -3.14
C PHE A 126 10.03 9.90 -2.75
N SER A 127 10.49 10.45 -1.64
CA SER A 127 11.83 10.15 -1.09
C SER A 127 11.89 8.80 -0.37
N ASN A 128 10.75 8.12 -0.14
CA ASN A 128 10.70 6.86 0.58
C ASN A 128 10.76 5.66 -0.38
N VAL A 129 11.97 5.31 -0.81
CA VAL A 129 12.21 4.20 -1.75
C VAL A 129 11.70 2.84 -1.22
N LEU A 130 11.53 2.67 0.09
CA LEU A 130 11.01 1.43 0.67
C LEU A 130 9.58 1.09 0.21
N ILE A 131 8.83 2.08 -0.28
CA ILE A 131 7.49 1.88 -0.88
C ILE A 131 7.55 0.95 -2.09
N VAL A 132 8.64 0.98 -2.87
CA VAL A 132 8.83 0.07 -4.02
C VAL A 132 8.81 -1.38 -3.58
N LEU A 133 9.51 -1.72 -2.49
CA LEU A 133 9.53 -3.08 -1.94
C LEU A 133 8.14 -3.53 -1.50
N LEU A 134 7.36 -2.63 -0.93
CA LEU A 134 5.97 -2.90 -0.56
C LEU A 134 5.11 -3.18 -1.80
N TYR A 135 5.26 -2.38 -2.87
CA TYR A 135 4.54 -2.62 -4.13
C TYR A 135 4.94 -3.95 -4.78
N ILE A 136 6.23 -4.27 -4.84
CA ILE A 136 6.71 -5.56 -5.36
C ILE A 136 6.05 -6.71 -4.58
N GLY A 137 6.05 -6.65 -3.24
CA GLY A 137 5.43 -7.66 -2.40
C GLY A 137 3.92 -7.78 -2.62
N LEU A 138 3.20 -6.66 -2.71
CA LEU A 138 1.76 -6.64 -2.95
C LEU A 138 1.41 -7.13 -4.36
N PHE A 139 2.13 -6.67 -5.38
CA PHE A 139 1.90 -7.09 -6.77
C PHE A 139 2.14 -8.58 -6.97
N ALA A 140 3.25 -9.10 -6.41
CA ALA A 140 3.52 -10.52 -6.41
C ALA A 140 2.44 -11.32 -5.65
N ARG A 141 2.06 -10.87 -4.45
CA ARG A 141 1.06 -11.56 -3.62
C ARG A 141 -0.32 -11.60 -4.24
N PHE A 142 -0.76 -10.50 -4.86
CA PHE A 142 -2.10 -10.40 -5.45
C PHE A 142 -2.14 -10.83 -6.92
N GLY A 143 -1.00 -11.18 -7.53
CA GLY A 143 -0.94 -11.46 -8.97
C GLY A 143 -1.47 -10.26 -9.76
N PHE A 144 -0.95 -9.06 -9.47
CA PHE A 144 -1.44 -7.83 -10.09
C PHE A 144 -0.91 -7.65 -11.51
N VAL A 145 0.33 -8.06 -11.76
CA VAL A 145 0.96 -8.04 -13.08
C VAL A 145 1.10 -9.48 -13.55
N LEU A 146 0.34 -9.84 -14.59
CA LEU A 146 0.38 -11.15 -15.25
C LEU A 146 0.50 -10.91 -16.76
N PRO A 147 1.05 -11.89 -17.53
CA PRO A 147 1.22 -11.79 -18.98
C PRO A 147 -0.06 -11.52 -19.75
N ASP A 148 -1.15 -12.10 -19.30
CA ASP A 148 -2.48 -11.96 -19.92
C ASP A 148 -3.10 -10.58 -19.72
N HIS A 149 -2.47 -9.74 -18.87
CA HIS A 149 -2.97 -8.39 -18.59
C HIS A 149 -2.53 -7.42 -19.69
N SER A 150 -3.49 -6.89 -20.44
CA SER A 150 -3.21 -5.82 -21.39
C SER A 150 -2.75 -4.52 -20.68
N VAL A 151 -1.99 -3.69 -21.37
CA VAL A 151 -1.53 -2.39 -20.87
C VAL A 151 -2.70 -1.54 -20.35
N TRP A 152 -3.83 -1.56 -21.03
CA TRP A 152 -5.04 -0.82 -20.62
C TRP A 152 -5.66 -1.35 -19.32
N MET A 153 -5.61 -2.66 -19.10
CA MET A 153 -6.04 -3.27 -17.82
C MET A 153 -5.12 -2.86 -16.68
N LEU A 154 -3.81 -2.85 -16.91
CA LEU A 154 -2.83 -2.42 -15.90
C LEU A 154 -2.97 -0.94 -15.57
N LEU A 155 -3.16 -0.07 -16.56
CA LEU A 155 -3.42 1.36 -16.34
C LEU A 155 -4.72 1.58 -15.54
N GLY A 156 -5.78 0.84 -15.87
CA GLY A 156 -7.02 0.83 -15.09
C GLY A 156 -6.80 0.37 -13.64
N GLY A 157 -6.02 -0.68 -13.45
CA GLY A 157 -5.63 -1.18 -12.13
C GLY A 157 -4.82 -0.14 -11.32
N ILE A 158 -3.85 0.53 -11.95
CA ILE A 158 -3.07 1.62 -11.32
C ILE A 158 -3.97 2.80 -10.94
N ALA A 159 -4.91 3.19 -11.80
CA ALA A 159 -5.91 4.21 -11.47
C ALA A 159 -6.75 3.79 -10.25
N CYS A 160 -7.09 2.50 -10.12
CA CYS A 160 -7.79 1.98 -8.96
C CYS A 160 -6.93 1.96 -7.69
N ILE A 161 -5.60 1.80 -7.79
CA ILE A 161 -4.67 2.01 -6.67
C ILE A 161 -4.75 3.46 -6.20
N GLY A 162 -4.70 4.42 -7.14
CA GLY A 162 -4.88 5.85 -6.83
C GLY A 162 -6.22 6.14 -6.15
N LEU A 163 -7.32 5.54 -6.64
CA LEU A 163 -8.64 5.67 -6.01
C LEU A 163 -8.64 5.10 -4.59
N GLY A 164 -8.04 3.93 -4.36
CA GLY A 164 -7.90 3.34 -3.02
C GLY A 164 -7.15 4.26 -2.06
N ALA A 165 -6.02 4.83 -2.50
CA ALA A 165 -5.25 5.80 -1.73
C ALA A 165 -6.07 7.08 -1.41
N VAL A 166 -6.77 7.64 -2.40
CA VAL A 166 -7.63 8.81 -2.21
C VAL A 166 -8.77 8.52 -1.22
N LEU A 167 -9.43 7.36 -1.35
CA LEU A 167 -10.47 6.94 -0.42
C LEU A 167 -9.95 6.83 1.01
N TRP A 168 -8.75 6.27 1.18
CA TRP A 168 -8.09 6.21 2.48
C TRP A 168 -7.86 7.61 3.07
N TRP A 169 -7.22 8.51 2.32
CA TRP A 169 -6.94 9.87 2.80
C TRP A 169 -8.19 10.68 3.05
N PHE A 170 -9.22 10.51 2.23
CA PHE A 170 -10.52 11.14 2.45
C PHE A 170 -11.17 10.64 3.74
N GLY A 171 -11.17 9.34 3.97
CA GLY A 171 -11.73 8.71 5.16
C GLY A 171 -10.99 9.13 6.43
N ILE A 172 -9.66 9.01 6.45
CA ILE A 172 -8.88 9.33 7.63
C ILE A 172 -8.95 10.82 8.01
N THR A 173 -8.90 11.73 7.01
CA THR A 173 -9.02 13.17 7.28
C THR A 173 -10.42 13.53 7.78
N TYR A 174 -11.46 12.85 7.31
CA TYR A 174 -12.82 13.02 7.82
C TYR A 174 -12.93 12.56 9.27
N ILE A 175 -12.44 11.36 9.58
CA ILE A 175 -12.45 10.79 10.93
C ILE A 175 -11.65 11.68 11.89
N VAL A 176 -10.45 12.11 11.51
CA VAL A 176 -9.60 13.00 12.32
C VAL A 176 -10.27 14.35 12.57
N ALA A 177 -10.89 14.96 11.56
CA ALA A 177 -11.59 16.22 11.73
C ALA A 177 -12.80 16.11 12.66
N LYS A 178 -13.56 15.02 12.53
CA LYS A 178 -14.77 14.78 13.35
C LYS A 178 -14.43 14.38 14.78
N LEU A 179 -13.39 13.57 14.95
CA LEU A 179 -12.95 13.05 16.24
C LEU A 179 -11.74 13.80 16.82
N LYS A 180 -11.61 15.08 16.52
CA LYS A 180 -10.47 15.90 16.95
C LYS A 180 -10.10 15.76 18.42
N LYS A 181 -11.10 15.61 19.31
CA LYS A 181 -10.91 15.43 20.76
C LYS A 181 -10.30 14.05 21.13
N TRP A 182 -10.48 13.05 20.26
CA TRP A 182 -10.07 11.66 20.50
C TRP A 182 -8.76 11.29 19.80
N PHE A 183 -8.37 12.08 18.77
CA PHE A 183 -7.16 11.84 18.01
C PHE A 183 -5.94 12.36 18.80
N ASN A 184 -5.46 11.50 19.68
CA ASN A 184 -4.23 11.68 20.42
C ASN A 184 -3.16 10.68 19.93
N VAL A 185 -1.95 10.77 20.48
CA VAL A 185 -0.82 9.88 20.16
C VAL A 185 -1.17 8.40 20.31
N ARG A 186 -2.04 8.05 21.28
CA ARG A 186 -2.48 6.66 21.49
C ARG A 186 -3.32 6.14 20.33
N GLY A 187 -4.21 6.97 19.76
CA GLY A 187 -5.02 6.61 18.60
C GLY A 187 -4.18 6.27 17.37
N ILE A 188 -3.14 7.05 17.10
CA ILE A 188 -2.23 6.83 15.98
C ILE A 188 -1.39 5.55 16.20
N TRP A 189 -0.90 5.35 17.42
CA TRP A 189 -0.19 4.13 17.78
C TRP A 189 -1.07 2.88 17.60
N LEU A 190 -2.34 2.96 18.03
CA LEU A 190 -3.30 1.87 17.87
C LEU A 190 -3.56 1.57 16.39
N LEU A 191 -3.71 2.61 15.57
CA LEU A 191 -3.91 2.46 14.13
C LEU A 191 -2.72 1.74 13.46
N ASN A 192 -1.48 2.14 13.78
CA ASN A 192 -0.29 1.45 13.28
C ASN A 192 -0.25 -0.02 13.69
N ARG A 193 -0.66 -0.33 14.93
CA ARG A 193 -0.76 -1.71 15.40
C ARG A 193 -1.80 -2.51 14.62
N ILE A 194 -2.99 -1.96 14.41
CA ILE A 194 -4.05 -2.62 13.63
C ILE A 194 -3.57 -2.88 12.20
N VAL A 195 -3.07 -1.86 11.52
CA VAL A 195 -2.59 -1.96 10.12
C VAL A 195 -1.43 -2.93 10.02
N GLY A 196 -0.42 -2.82 10.89
CA GLY A 196 0.71 -3.74 10.93
C GLY A 196 0.27 -5.19 11.15
N THR A 197 -0.68 -5.42 12.05
CA THR A 197 -1.26 -6.76 12.30
C THR A 197 -1.96 -7.31 11.06
N VAL A 198 -2.77 -6.50 10.37
CA VAL A 198 -3.46 -6.92 9.14
C VAL A 198 -2.44 -7.32 8.06
N ILE A 199 -1.39 -6.53 7.87
CA ILE A 199 -0.33 -6.83 6.88
C ILE A 199 0.42 -8.11 7.27
N ILE A 200 0.73 -8.33 8.54
CA ILE A 200 1.36 -9.57 9.02
C ILE A 200 0.46 -10.77 8.76
N ILE A 201 -0.83 -10.67 9.04
CA ILE A 201 -1.79 -11.75 8.77
C ILE A 201 -1.81 -12.08 7.28
N LEU A 202 -1.86 -11.06 6.40
CA LEU A 202 -1.80 -11.24 4.94
C LEU A 202 -0.49 -11.93 4.51
N ALA A 203 0.62 -11.58 5.11
CA ALA A 203 1.91 -12.21 4.85
C ALA A 203 1.91 -13.69 5.26
N ILE A 204 1.41 -14.01 6.45
CA ILE A 204 1.31 -15.40 6.95
C ILE A 204 0.40 -16.23 6.03
N VAL A 205 -0.79 -15.72 5.69
CA VAL A 205 -1.70 -16.37 4.74
C VAL A 205 -1.01 -16.58 3.39
N GLY A 206 -0.19 -15.61 2.93
CA GLY A 206 0.62 -15.72 1.72
C GLY A 206 1.62 -16.87 1.77
N VAL A 207 2.39 -16.96 2.83
CA VAL A 207 3.36 -18.06 3.04
C VAL A 207 2.65 -19.40 3.08
N LEU A 208 1.59 -19.52 3.90
CA LEU A 208 0.84 -20.76 4.03
C LEU A 208 0.21 -21.20 2.70
N SER A 209 -0.34 -20.29 1.91
CA SER A 209 -0.92 -20.62 0.61
C SER A 209 0.12 -21.23 -0.35
N VAL A 210 1.34 -20.66 -0.41
CA VAL A 210 2.42 -21.19 -1.25
C VAL A 210 2.87 -22.56 -0.77
N LEU A 211 3.08 -22.74 0.55
CA LEU A 211 3.51 -24.02 1.10
C LEU A 211 2.47 -25.13 0.89
N LEU A 212 1.18 -24.83 1.11
CA LEU A 212 0.10 -25.78 0.87
C LEU A 212 0.02 -26.18 -0.59
N THR A 213 0.08 -25.22 -1.52
CA THR A 213 0.06 -25.51 -2.96
C THR A 213 1.25 -26.38 -3.37
N SER A 214 2.44 -26.07 -2.88
CA SER A 214 3.65 -26.88 -3.14
C SER A 214 3.53 -28.29 -2.55
N TYR A 215 2.93 -28.43 -1.39
CA TYR A 215 2.75 -29.74 -0.74
C TYR A 215 1.72 -30.62 -1.47
N PHE A 216 0.61 -30.06 -1.94
CA PHE A 216 -0.44 -30.80 -2.65
C PHE A 216 -0.07 -31.12 -4.11
N HIS A 217 0.82 -30.36 -4.76
CA HIS A 217 1.30 -30.68 -6.12
C HIS A 217 2.40 -31.75 -6.17
N LEU A 218 3.15 -31.95 -5.11
CA LEU A 218 4.21 -32.97 -5.05
C LEU A 218 3.71 -34.45 -5.11
N PRO A 219 2.61 -34.85 -4.47
CA PRO A 219 2.20 -36.24 -4.51
C PRO A 219 1.44 -36.67 -5.80
N LEU A 220 0.92 -35.73 -6.60
CA LEU A 220 0.14 -36.08 -7.79
C LEU A 220 1.03 -36.34 -9.01
N LEU A 221 2.25 -35.83 -9.06
CA LEU A 221 3.20 -36.07 -10.15
C LEU A 221 3.99 -37.38 -9.99
N GLN A 222 4.02 -37.97 -8.79
CA GLN A 222 4.69 -39.26 -8.56
C GLN A 222 3.80 -40.48 -8.78
N ILE A 223 2.50 -40.31 -9.03
CA ILE A 223 1.56 -41.42 -9.26
C ILE A 223 1.38 -41.71 -10.78
N TYR A 224 1.88 -40.84 -11.65
CA TYR A 224 1.74 -40.96 -13.11
C TYR A 224 3.07 -41.19 -13.88
N ASN A 225 4.15 -41.50 -13.20
CA ASN A 225 5.37 -42.11 -13.75
C ASN A 225 5.55 -43.51 -13.16
#